data_6511cb8241b2890c336f6eb156ed3b6f
#
_entry.id   6511cb8241b2890c336f6eb156ed3b6f
#
_cell.length_a   1.000
_cell.length_b   1.000
_cell.length_c   1.000
_cell.angle_alpha   90.00
_cell.angle_beta   90.00
_cell.angle_gamma   90.00
#
_symmetry.space_group_name_H-M   'P 1'
#
loop_
_entity.id
_entity.type
_entity.pdbx_description
1 polymer ?
#
loop_
_entity_poly.entity_id
_entity_poly.type
_entity_poly.pdbx_seq_one_letter_code
_entity_poly.pdbx_strand_id
1 'polypeptide(L)'
;MPRNRSAIAALQKLEADREALDANSAAMQEVLDSMKAEGIEERDLQTANFSIEPQYYYPQRQNNGEAEQPRITGYIVRNSLTVRLRELDKLGGVLDKAVTLGVNQGGNIAFTNDDPSATVEKARTEAVKNAIAKAKTLADAAGIGLGKVLEISEVSTPSMPEPYAKVRSAMVESADAVPVAAGENAYTVTVNVTFALDQ
;
A
#
# COMPACT_ATOMS: atom_id res chain seq x y z
N MET A 1 -52.65 12.95 -15.77
CA MET A 1 -52.00 12.55 -14.49
C MET A 1 -50.61 11.95 -14.69
N PRO A 2 -49.59 12.72 -15.09
CA PRO A 2 -48.21 12.16 -15.22
C PRO A 2 -47.29 12.38 -14.00
N ARG A 3 -47.71 13.20 -13.02
CA ARG A 3 -46.83 13.57 -11.87
C ARG A 3 -46.53 12.45 -10.88
N ASN A 4 -47.33 11.38 -10.84
CA ASN A 4 -47.13 10.30 -9.86
C ASN A 4 -46.07 9.26 -10.27
N ARG A 5 -45.86 9.05 -11.58
CA ARG A 5 -44.84 8.07 -12.06
C ARG A 5 -43.39 8.54 -11.84
N SER A 6 -43.18 9.86 -12.00
CA SER A 6 -41.87 10.47 -11.79
C SER A 6 -41.44 10.45 -10.32
N ALA A 7 -42.37 10.69 -9.39
CA ALA A 7 -42.11 10.61 -7.95
C ALA A 7 -41.87 9.18 -7.46
N ILE A 8 -42.62 8.20 -7.97
CA ILE A 8 -42.44 6.78 -7.63
C ILE A 8 -41.07 6.26 -8.15
N ALA A 9 -40.70 6.63 -9.38
CA ALA A 9 -39.39 6.27 -9.94
C ALA A 9 -38.23 6.91 -9.16
N ALA A 10 -38.40 8.14 -8.66
CA ALA A 10 -37.39 8.80 -7.81
C ALA A 10 -37.28 8.14 -6.43
N LEU A 11 -38.38 7.71 -5.84
CA LEU A 11 -38.39 6.99 -4.57
C LEU A 11 -37.75 5.61 -4.69
N GLN A 12 -38.12 4.84 -5.70
CA GLN A 12 -37.51 3.51 -5.96
C GLN A 12 -36.00 3.60 -6.20
N LYS A 13 -35.57 4.70 -6.84
CA LYS A 13 -34.15 4.96 -7.06
C LYS A 13 -33.42 5.27 -5.75
N LEU A 14 -34.00 6.11 -4.89
CA LEU A 14 -33.45 6.42 -3.57
C LEU A 14 -33.34 5.17 -2.68
N GLU A 15 -34.31 4.26 -2.78
CA GLU A 15 -34.30 2.99 -2.06
C GLU A 15 -33.16 2.08 -2.55
N ALA A 16 -32.98 1.92 -3.86
CA ALA A 16 -31.90 1.11 -4.43
C ALA A 16 -30.50 1.69 -4.11
N ASP A 17 -30.37 3.02 -4.08
CA ASP A 17 -29.15 3.73 -3.72
C ASP A 17 -28.77 3.47 -2.25
N ARG A 18 -29.77 3.49 -1.39
CA ARG A 18 -29.60 3.21 0.04
C ARG A 18 -29.27 1.74 0.32
N GLU A 19 -29.92 0.82 -0.39
CA GLU A 19 -29.65 -0.62 -0.30
C GLU A 19 -28.20 -0.97 -0.68
N ALA A 20 -27.64 -0.38 -1.74
CA ALA A 20 -26.26 -0.60 -2.13
C ALA A 20 -25.27 -0.07 -1.07
N LEU A 21 -25.56 1.08 -0.46
CA LEU A 21 -24.76 1.66 0.60
C LEU A 21 -24.82 0.82 1.87
N ASP A 22 -26.03 0.40 2.26
CA ASP A 22 -26.26 -0.40 3.47
C ASP A 22 -25.59 -1.78 3.33
N ALA A 23 -25.70 -2.41 2.15
CA ALA A 23 -25.02 -3.68 1.86
C ALA A 23 -23.49 -3.55 1.90
N ASN A 24 -22.92 -2.49 1.33
CA ASN A 24 -21.48 -2.24 1.39
C ASN A 24 -21.01 -1.99 2.83
N SER A 25 -21.80 -1.24 3.61
CA SER A 25 -21.48 -0.93 4.99
C SER A 25 -21.53 -2.18 5.87
N ALA A 26 -22.53 -3.04 5.67
CA ALA A 26 -22.64 -4.32 6.37
C ALA A 26 -21.46 -5.26 6.06
N ALA A 27 -21.12 -5.41 4.78
CA ALA A 27 -19.97 -6.22 4.35
C ALA A 27 -18.65 -5.69 4.94
N MET A 28 -18.44 -4.37 4.95
CA MET A 28 -17.24 -3.77 5.56
C MET A 28 -17.20 -4.03 7.07
N GLN A 29 -18.35 -3.96 7.75
CA GLN A 29 -18.43 -4.26 9.19
C GLN A 29 -18.06 -5.71 9.47
N GLU A 30 -18.57 -6.67 8.69
CA GLU A 30 -18.23 -8.09 8.82
C GLU A 30 -16.73 -8.34 8.62
N VAL A 31 -16.11 -7.67 7.63
CA VAL A 31 -14.67 -7.74 7.41
C VAL A 31 -13.90 -7.17 8.60
N LEU A 32 -14.29 -6.00 9.13
CA LEU A 32 -13.64 -5.38 10.29
C LEU A 32 -13.73 -6.28 11.53
N ASP A 33 -14.89 -6.85 11.80
CA ASP A 33 -15.11 -7.73 12.95
C ASP A 33 -14.30 -9.03 12.81
N SER A 34 -14.22 -9.57 11.60
CA SER A 34 -13.38 -10.73 11.30
C SER A 34 -11.89 -10.44 11.49
N MET A 35 -11.38 -9.29 11.02
CA MET A 35 -9.99 -8.90 11.22
C MET A 35 -9.65 -8.74 12.71
N LYS A 36 -10.55 -8.14 13.48
CA LYS A 36 -10.41 -8.05 14.95
C LYS A 36 -10.39 -9.42 15.62
N ALA A 37 -11.22 -10.35 15.17
CA ALA A 37 -11.26 -11.73 15.68
C ALA A 37 -9.96 -12.50 15.40
N GLU A 38 -9.25 -12.20 14.31
CA GLU A 38 -7.91 -12.72 14.00
C GLU A 38 -6.80 -12.08 14.84
N GLY A 39 -7.15 -11.14 15.74
CA GLY A 39 -6.20 -10.47 16.64
C GLY A 39 -5.56 -9.22 16.06
N ILE A 40 -6.08 -8.69 14.95
CA ILE A 40 -5.59 -7.41 14.38
C ILE A 40 -6.16 -6.27 15.23
N GLU A 41 -5.28 -5.42 15.74
CA GLU A 41 -5.66 -4.30 16.58
C GLU A 41 -6.38 -3.20 15.79
N GLU A 42 -7.30 -2.49 16.42
CA GLU A 42 -8.09 -1.44 15.77
C GLU A 42 -7.22 -0.32 15.16
N ARG A 43 -6.09 -0.01 15.79
CA ARG A 43 -5.10 0.97 15.26
C ARG A 43 -4.43 0.52 13.95
N ASP A 44 -4.47 -0.77 13.66
CA ASP A 44 -3.89 -1.40 12.46
C ASP A 44 -4.93 -1.60 11.34
N LEU A 45 -6.17 -1.12 11.55
CA LEU A 45 -7.27 -1.13 10.60
C LEU A 45 -7.66 0.29 10.23
N GLN A 46 -7.58 0.63 8.95
CA GLN A 46 -7.93 1.95 8.46
C GLN A 46 -8.81 1.88 7.21
N THR A 47 -10.03 2.39 7.31
CA THR A 47 -10.90 2.58 6.14
C THR A 47 -10.36 3.71 5.26
N ALA A 48 -10.36 3.49 3.96
CA ALA A 48 -9.87 4.44 2.97
C ALA A 48 -10.70 4.39 1.68
N ASN A 49 -10.57 5.40 0.83
CA ASN A 49 -11.11 5.43 -0.53
C ASN A 49 -12.62 5.13 -0.63
N PHE A 50 -13.42 5.65 0.30
CA PHE A 50 -14.86 5.56 0.18
C PHE A 50 -15.33 6.42 -1.02
N SER A 51 -16.03 5.78 -1.97
CA SER A 51 -16.62 6.48 -3.13
C SER A 51 -17.98 5.89 -3.49
N ILE A 52 -18.83 6.77 -4.03
CA ILE A 52 -20.13 6.41 -4.61
C ILE A 52 -20.15 6.98 -6.02
N GLU A 53 -20.28 6.12 -7.02
CA GLU A 53 -20.27 6.51 -8.42
C GLU A 53 -21.57 6.10 -9.08
N PRO A 54 -22.29 7.05 -9.75
CA PRO A 54 -23.50 6.71 -10.47
C PRO A 54 -23.20 5.93 -11.74
N GLN A 55 -24.00 4.90 -12.00
CA GLN A 55 -23.99 4.18 -13.28
C GLN A 55 -25.02 4.80 -14.23
N TYR A 56 -24.57 5.15 -15.44
CA TYR A 56 -25.43 5.72 -16.46
C TYR A 56 -25.73 4.69 -17.54
N TYR A 57 -27.01 4.59 -17.90
CA TYR A 57 -27.41 3.95 -19.13
C TYR A 57 -27.49 5.00 -20.23
N TYR A 58 -26.80 4.74 -21.34
CA TYR A 58 -26.82 5.57 -22.54
C TYR A 58 -27.65 4.86 -23.61
N PRO A 59 -28.88 5.32 -23.88
CA PRO A 59 -29.72 4.71 -24.93
C PRO A 59 -29.04 4.86 -26.29
N GLN A 60 -29.10 3.79 -27.11
CA GLN A 60 -28.67 3.92 -28.49
C GLN A 60 -29.65 4.80 -29.26
N ARG A 61 -29.12 5.64 -30.17
CA ARG A 61 -29.96 6.47 -31.06
C ARG A 61 -30.86 5.56 -31.86
N GLN A 62 -32.16 5.75 -31.72
CA GLN A 62 -33.14 5.15 -32.64
C GLN A 62 -33.09 5.88 -33.99
N ASN A 63 -33.41 5.15 -35.08
CA ASN A 63 -33.35 5.67 -36.46
C ASN A 63 -34.23 6.91 -36.76
N ASN A 64 -35.06 7.35 -35.83
CA ASN A 64 -35.93 8.54 -35.93
C ASN A 64 -35.30 9.82 -35.36
N GLY A 65 -34.03 9.80 -34.92
CA GLY A 65 -33.30 11.04 -34.59
C GLY A 65 -33.48 11.58 -33.17
N GLU A 66 -34.39 11.05 -32.36
CA GLU A 66 -34.55 11.45 -30.97
C GLU A 66 -33.55 10.68 -30.09
N ALA A 67 -32.63 11.40 -29.46
CA ALA A 67 -31.73 10.86 -28.48
C ALA A 67 -32.41 10.95 -27.11
N GLU A 68 -32.75 9.80 -26.50
CA GLU A 68 -33.16 9.78 -25.10
C GLU A 68 -31.98 10.24 -24.23
N GLN A 69 -32.28 11.00 -23.18
CA GLN A 69 -31.24 11.47 -22.23
C GLN A 69 -30.67 10.29 -21.42
N PRO A 70 -29.36 10.33 -21.11
CA PRO A 70 -28.77 9.36 -20.23
C PRO A 70 -29.51 9.33 -18.89
N ARG A 71 -29.73 8.11 -18.37
CA ARG A 71 -30.38 7.92 -17.07
C ARG A 71 -29.49 7.12 -16.14
N ILE A 72 -29.49 7.47 -14.86
CA ILE A 72 -28.80 6.70 -13.85
C ILE A 72 -29.59 5.40 -13.63
N THR A 73 -28.92 4.27 -13.66
CA THR A 73 -29.49 2.93 -13.46
C THR A 73 -29.09 2.29 -12.15
N GLY A 74 -28.09 2.83 -11.46
CA GLY A 74 -27.63 2.34 -10.18
C GLY A 74 -26.43 3.13 -9.68
N TYR A 75 -25.85 2.67 -8.60
CA TYR A 75 -24.61 3.22 -8.02
C TYR A 75 -23.62 2.10 -7.74
N ILE A 76 -22.35 2.43 -7.89
CA ILE A 76 -21.25 1.59 -7.41
C ILE A 76 -20.73 2.24 -6.14
N VAL A 77 -20.79 1.49 -5.05
CA VAL A 77 -20.18 1.90 -3.78
C VAL A 77 -18.86 1.16 -3.65
N ARG A 78 -17.77 1.91 -3.46
CA ARG A 78 -16.45 1.36 -3.18
C ARG A 78 -16.00 1.81 -1.80
N ASN A 79 -15.43 0.89 -1.08
CA ASN A 79 -14.81 1.12 0.21
C ASN A 79 -13.56 0.25 0.30
N SER A 80 -12.48 0.78 0.85
CA SER A 80 -11.22 0.06 1.00
C SER A 80 -10.83 -0.02 2.45
N LEU A 81 -10.22 -1.13 2.85
CA LEU A 81 -9.64 -1.31 4.16
C LEU A 81 -8.14 -1.52 4.02
N THR A 82 -7.34 -0.68 4.66
CA THR A 82 -5.92 -0.90 4.85
C THR A 82 -5.73 -1.65 6.15
N VAL A 83 -5.06 -2.80 6.05
CA VAL A 83 -4.78 -3.68 7.19
C VAL A 83 -3.28 -3.75 7.39
N ARG A 84 -2.80 -3.46 8.60
CA ARG A 84 -1.42 -3.66 9.00
C ARG A 84 -1.32 -4.96 9.79
N LEU A 85 -0.78 -5.98 9.16
CA LEU A 85 -0.59 -7.30 9.78
C LEU A 85 0.82 -7.41 10.34
N ARG A 86 0.94 -7.68 11.65
CA ARG A 86 2.23 -7.81 12.34
C ARG A 86 2.73 -9.25 12.35
N GLU A 87 1.83 -10.22 12.33
CA GLU A 87 2.13 -11.65 12.29
C GLU A 87 2.03 -12.14 10.84
N LEU A 88 3.18 -12.22 10.15
CA LEU A 88 3.22 -12.52 8.71
C LEU A 88 2.69 -13.91 8.36
N ASP A 89 2.83 -14.86 9.27
CA ASP A 89 2.35 -16.25 9.11
C ASP A 89 0.81 -16.31 8.98
N LYS A 90 0.09 -15.33 9.49
CA LYS A 90 -1.37 -15.23 9.39
C LYS A 90 -1.84 -14.64 8.05
N LEU A 91 -0.93 -14.08 7.24
CA LEU A 91 -1.31 -13.32 6.05
C LEU A 91 -2.15 -14.13 5.06
N GLY A 92 -1.76 -15.38 4.80
CA GLY A 92 -2.51 -16.26 3.90
C GLY A 92 -3.95 -16.51 4.39
N GLY A 93 -4.13 -16.81 5.68
CA GLY A 93 -5.45 -17.02 6.27
C GLY A 93 -6.31 -15.75 6.31
N VAL A 94 -5.71 -14.60 6.57
CA VAL A 94 -6.40 -13.30 6.55
C VAL A 94 -6.90 -12.98 5.14
N LEU A 95 -6.10 -13.22 4.10
CA LEU A 95 -6.48 -13.01 2.71
C LEU A 95 -7.62 -13.95 2.28
N ASP A 96 -7.52 -15.24 2.60
CA ASP A 96 -8.57 -16.21 2.29
C ASP A 96 -9.91 -15.84 2.94
N LYS A 97 -9.85 -15.45 4.20
CA LYS A 97 -11.03 -15.03 4.95
C LYS A 97 -11.64 -13.74 4.39
N ALA A 98 -10.80 -12.76 3.99
CA ALA A 98 -11.26 -11.53 3.36
C ALA A 98 -12.02 -11.81 2.05
N VAL A 99 -11.50 -12.70 1.21
CA VAL A 99 -12.17 -13.13 -0.04
C VAL A 99 -13.49 -13.83 0.27
N THR A 100 -13.53 -14.70 1.26
CA THR A 100 -14.75 -15.40 1.68
C THR A 100 -15.84 -14.43 2.16
N LEU A 101 -15.46 -13.30 2.77
CA LEU A 101 -16.36 -12.24 3.21
C LEU A 101 -16.74 -11.24 2.10
N GLY A 102 -16.34 -11.49 0.85
CA GLY A 102 -16.74 -10.70 -0.30
C GLY A 102 -15.79 -9.59 -0.70
N VAL A 103 -14.58 -9.55 -0.15
CA VAL A 103 -13.54 -8.65 -0.68
C VAL A 103 -13.21 -9.09 -2.10
N ASN A 104 -13.48 -8.22 -3.07
CA ASN A 104 -13.41 -8.52 -4.51
C ASN A 104 -12.24 -7.81 -5.22
N GLN A 105 -11.52 -6.94 -4.52
CA GLN A 105 -10.32 -6.28 -5.02
C GLN A 105 -9.22 -6.35 -3.96
N GLY A 106 -8.09 -6.95 -4.33
CA GLY A 106 -6.88 -6.94 -3.53
C GLY A 106 -6.03 -5.72 -3.85
N GLY A 107 -5.44 -5.11 -2.82
CA GLY A 107 -4.46 -4.04 -2.96
C GLY A 107 -3.03 -4.57 -3.04
N ASN A 108 -2.06 -3.66 -3.03
CA ASN A 108 -0.66 -4.02 -2.93
C ASN A 108 -0.33 -4.51 -1.52
N ILE A 109 0.40 -5.61 -1.44
CA ILE A 109 1.02 -6.07 -0.20
C ILE A 109 2.42 -5.47 -0.14
N ALA A 110 2.70 -4.73 0.93
CA ALA A 110 4.02 -4.15 1.18
C ALA A 110 4.55 -4.69 2.51
N PHE A 111 5.76 -5.24 2.48
CA PHE A 111 6.45 -5.69 3.69
C PHE A 111 7.36 -4.58 4.18
N THR A 112 7.21 -4.20 5.45
CA THR A 112 7.99 -3.11 6.06
C THR A 112 8.46 -3.53 7.44
N ASN A 113 9.57 -2.95 7.90
CA ASN A 113 9.97 -3.11 9.30
C ASN A 113 9.19 -2.11 10.16
N ASP A 114 8.74 -2.55 11.32
CA ASP A 114 8.01 -1.70 12.27
C ASP A 114 8.90 -0.57 12.80
N ASP A 115 10.13 -0.91 13.17
CA ASP A 115 11.17 0.04 13.55
C ASP A 115 12.48 -0.29 12.79
N PRO A 116 12.81 0.47 11.73
CA PRO A 116 14.06 0.32 11.00
C PRO A 116 15.25 1.04 11.64
N SER A 117 15.07 1.78 12.75
CA SER A 117 16.06 2.71 13.31
C SER A 117 17.42 2.07 13.53
N ALA A 118 17.46 0.91 14.17
CA ALA A 118 18.71 0.19 14.44
C ALA A 118 19.43 -0.25 13.15
N THR A 119 18.66 -0.65 12.12
CA THR A 119 19.21 -1.04 10.81
C THR A 119 19.78 0.16 10.07
N VAL A 120 19.07 1.27 10.11
CA VAL A 120 19.50 2.54 9.49
C VAL A 120 20.74 3.10 10.19
N GLU A 121 20.81 3.05 11.51
CA GLU A 121 22.01 3.48 12.29
C GLU A 121 23.23 2.62 11.95
N LYS A 122 23.05 1.33 11.83
CA LYS A 122 24.12 0.42 11.37
C LYS A 122 24.58 0.78 9.95
N ALA A 123 23.65 1.00 9.05
CA ALA A 123 23.96 1.42 7.68
C ALA A 123 24.71 2.78 7.64
N ARG A 124 24.29 3.74 8.47
CA ARG A 124 24.98 5.04 8.63
C ARG A 124 26.42 4.88 9.10
N THR A 125 26.62 4.05 10.10
CA THR A 125 27.97 3.75 10.62
C THR A 125 28.86 3.12 9.53
N GLU A 126 28.32 2.18 8.78
CA GLU A 126 29.07 1.54 7.68
C GLU A 126 29.32 2.51 6.51
N ALA A 127 28.38 3.40 6.20
CA ALA A 127 28.56 4.43 5.16
C ALA A 127 29.75 5.35 5.49
N VAL A 128 29.86 5.82 6.73
CA VAL A 128 30.99 6.67 7.17
C VAL A 128 32.31 5.91 7.11
N LYS A 129 32.37 4.67 7.61
CA LYS A 129 33.57 3.83 7.51
C LYS A 129 34.00 3.63 6.06
N ASN A 130 33.06 3.37 5.16
CA ASN A 130 33.32 3.19 3.75
C ASN A 130 33.83 4.50 3.08
N ALA A 131 33.29 5.66 3.48
CA ALA A 131 33.77 6.95 3.00
C ALA A 131 35.22 7.21 3.41
N ILE A 132 35.56 6.94 4.67
CA ILE A 132 36.94 7.08 5.18
C ILE A 132 37.90 6.13 4.43
N ALA A 133 37.51 4.87 4.26
CA ALA A 133 38.33 3.88 3.56
C ALA A 133 38.58 4.26 2.10
N LYS A 134 37.54 4.75 1.40
CA LYS A 134 37.67 5.27 0.03
C LYS A 134 38.57 6.48 -0.04
N ALA A 135 38.41 7.46 0.86
CA ALA A 135 39.24 8.64 0.92
C ALA A 135 40.73 8.29 1.13
N LYS A 136 41.02 7.36 2.04
CA LYS A 136 42.38 6.85 2.28
C LYS A 136 42.96 6.21 1.03
N THR A 137 42.25 5.32 0.37
CA THR A 137 42.70 4.70 -0.88
C THR A 137 43.04 5.71 -1.95
N LEU A 138 42.23 6.78 -2.09
CA LEU A 138 42.45 7.84 -3.07
C LEU A 138 43.68 8.70 -2.74
N ALA A 139 43.84 9.06 -1.46
CA ALA A 139 45.00 9.84 -1.00
C ALA A 139 46.30 9.03 -1.15
N ASP A 140 46.31 7.77 -0.75
CA ASP A 140 47.48 6.87 -0.92
C ASP A 140 47.86 6.73 -2.40
N ALA A 141 46.89 6.55 -3.30
CA ALA A 141 47.10 6.45 -4.75
C ALA A 141 47.64 7.77 -5.38
N ALA A 142 47.27 8.90 -4.79
CA ALA A 142 47.78 10.22 -5.22
C ALA A 142 49.13 10.57 -4.58
N GLY A 143 49.67 9.76 -3.66
CA GLY A 143 50.93 10.03 -2.96
C GLY A 143 50.84 11.16 -1.93
N ILE A 144 49.66 11.45 -1.40
CA ILE A 144 49.41 12.53 -0.44
C ILE A 144 48.80 11.98 0.85
N GLY A 145 48.94 12.69 1.98
CA GLY A 145 48.34 12.34 3.24
C GLY A 145 46.85 12.67 3.29
N LEU A 146 46.04 11.81 3.95
CA LEU A 146 44.67 12.12 4.28
C LEU A 146 44.63 12.88 5.59
N GLY A 147 44.20 14.16 5.53
CA GLY A 147 44.11 15.04 6.68
C GLY A 147 42.76 14.87 7.45
N LYS A 148 42.45 15.89 8.28
CA LYS A 148 41.24 15.88 9.12
C LYS A 148 39.96 15.97 8.30
N VAL A 149 38.88 15.45 8.86
CA VAL A 149 37.53 15.65 8.34
C VAL A 149 37.15 17.13 8.46
N LEU A 150 36.69 17.72 7.38
CA LEU A 150 36.20 19.10 7.32
C LEU A 150 34.69 19.18 7.40
N GLU A 151 33.99 18.22 6.77
CA GLU A 151 32.53 18.20 6.71
C GLU A 151 32.02 16.76 6.63
N ILE A 152 30.90 16.51 7.29
CA ILE A 152 30.11 15.29 7.12
C ILE A 152 28.67 15.71 6.89
N SER A 153 28.06 15.23 5.84
CA SER A 153 26.63 15.42 5.56
C SER A 153 25.99 14.09 5.14
N GLU A 154 24.75 13.88 5.58
CA GLU A 154 23.92 12.75 5.17
C GLU A 154 22.91 13.22 4.14
N VAL A 155 22.78 12.49 3.04
CA VAL A 155 21.75 12.75 2.05
C VAL A 155 20.43 12.23 2.60
N SER A 156 19.55 13.14 3.03
CA SER A 156 18.20 12.83 3.49
C SER A 156 17.30 12.44 2.31
N THR A 157 17.48 11.24 1.81
CA THR A 157 16.47 10.62 0.94
C THR A 157 15.60 9.75 1.86
N PRO A 158 14.26 9.90 1.86
CA PRO A 158 13.43 8.93 2.54
C PRO A 158 13.77 7.55 1.99
N SER A 159 14.43 6.73 2.79
CA SER A 159 14.73 5.35 2.40
C SER A 159 13.42 4.56 2.45
N MET A 160 12.70 4.53 1.33
CA MET A 160 11.70 3.50 1.13
C MET A 160 12.45 2.17 1.08
N PRO A 161 12.01 1.15 1.83
CA PRO A 161 12.61 -0.17 1.71
C PRO A 161 12.48 -0.64 0.26
N GLU A 162 13.61 -0.89 -0.38
CA GLU A 162 13.62 -1.52 -1.71
C GLU A 162 13.61 -3.04 -1.52
N PRO A 163 12.68 -3.75 -2.19
CA PRO A 163 12.67 -5.21 -2.18
C PRO A 163 13.99 -5.73 -2.76
N TYR A 164 14.81 -6.36 -1.94
CA TYR A 164 16.05 -6.98 -2.41
C TYR A 164 15.76 -8.41 -2.88
N ALA A 165 15.72 -8.62 -4.19
CA ALA A 165 15.50 -9.92 -4.78
C ALA A 165 16.77 -10.80 -4.67
N LYS A 166 17.02 -11.38 -3.51
CA LYS A 166 17.85 -12.58 -3.42
C LYS A 166 16.94 -13.79 -3.64
N VAL A 167 17.05 -14.40 -4.81
CA VAL A 167 16.40 -15.67 -5.14
C VAL A 167 16.89 -16.73 -4.17
N ARG A 168 16.14 -16.95 -3.10
CA ARG A 168 16.17 -18.19 -2.32
C ARG A 168 14.71 -18.63 -2.16
N SER A 169 14.31 -19.54 -3.02
CA SER A 169 13.09 -20.31 -2.88
C SER A 169 13.16 -21.16 -1.61
N ALA A 170 12.49 -20.70 -0.56
CA ALA A 170 12.06 -21.59 0.51
C ALA A 170 10.58 -21.90 0.21
N MET A 171 10.32 -23.08 -0.32
CA MET A 171 8.99 -23.64 -0.37
C MET A 171 8.52 -23.87 1.06
N VAL A 172 7.51 -23.12 1.47
CA VAL A 172 6.68 -23.49 2.61
C VAL A 172 5.43 -24.16 2.02
N GLU A 173 5.39 -25.46 2.21
CA GLU A 173 4.29 -26.33 1.81
C GLU A 173 3.19 -26.22 2.87
N SER A 174 2.25 -25.29 2.67
CA SER A 174 0.93 -25.33 3.29
C SER A 174 -0.11 -25.30 2.18
N ALA A 175 -0.84 -26.40 2.02
CA ALA A 175 -1.68 -26.70 0.86
C ALA A 175 -2.98 -25.88 0.78
N ASP A 176 -3.34 -25.05 1.76
CA ASP A 176 -4.65 -24.39 1.86
C ASP A 176 -4.61 -22.85 2.01
N ALA A 177 -3.45 -22.21 1.96
CA ALA A 177 -3.36 -20.75 2.08
C ALA A 177 -2.61 -20.13 0.90
N VAL A 178 -2.95 -18.87 0.56
CA VAL A 178 -2.25 -18.11 -0.49
C VAL A 178 -0.75 -18.06 -0.16
N PRO A 179 0.14 -18.60 -1.01
CA PRO A 179 1.58 -18.58 -0.73
C PRO A 179 2.10 -17.14 -0.81
N VAL A 180 2.73 -16.68 0.26
CA VAL A 180 3.27 -15.33 0.35
C VAL A 180 4.76 -15.40 0.69
N ALA A 181 5.59 -14.71 -0.10
CA ALA A 181 7.02 -14.56 0.13
C ALA A 181 7.32 -13.11 0.53
N ALA A 182 7.79 -12.88 1.75
CA ALA A 182 8.07 -11.54 2.27
C ALA A 182 9.35 -10.91 1.69
N GLY A 183 10.30 -11.72 1.22
CA GLY A 183 11.59 -11.23 0.73
C GLY A 183 12.46 -10.59 1.82
N GLU A 184 13.43 -9.78 1.39
CA GLU A 184 14.28 -8.98 2.26
C GLU A 184 14.15 -7.49 1.91
N ASN A 185 14.12 -6.61 2.90
CA ASN A 185 14.14 -5.18 2.72
C ASN A 185 15.57 -4.64 2.91
N ALA A 186 16.04 -3.81 1.98
CA ALA A 186 17.32 -3.13 2.08
C ALA A 186 17.12 -1.65 2.44
N TYR A 187 17.96 -1.16 3.34
CA TYR A 187 18.03 0.26 3.69
C TYR A 187 19.38 0.81 3.28
N THR A 188 19.37 1.90 2.50
CA THR A 188 20.58 2.54 1.99
C THR A 188 20.75 3.90 2.65
N VAL A 189 21.95 4.14 3.17
CA VAL A 189 22.35 5.46 3.70
C VAL A 189 23.51 5.99 2.85
N THR A 190 23.40 7.21 2.38
CA THR A 190 24.45 7.90 1.64
C THR A 190 24.99 9.06 2.45
N VAL A 191 26.31 9.08 2.64
CA VAL A 191 27.02 10.16 3.31
C VAL A 191 28.03 10.79 2.39
N ASN A 192 28.20 12.11 2.53
CA ASN A 192 29.31 12.85 1.91
C ASN A 192 30.27 13.28 3.03
N VAL A 193 31.54 12.97 2.84
CA VAL A 193 32.59 13.34 3.81
C VAL A 193 33.69 14.08 3.07
N THR A 194 34.00 15.28 3.50
CA THR A 194 35.07 16.12 2.97
C THR A 194 36.27 16.07 3.91
N PHE A 195 37.45 15.82 3.35
CA PHE A 195 38.71 15.74 4.09
C PHE A 195 39.68 16.84 3.63
N ALA A 196 40.52 17.31 4.54
CA ALA A 196 41.72 18.01 4.18
C ALA A 196 42.72 17.02 3.56
N LEU A 197 43.65 17.54 2.74
CA LEU A 197 44.78 16.78 2.20
C LEU A 197 46.05 17.34 2.80
N ASP A 198 46.89 16.48 3.33
CA ASP A 198 48.20 16.84 3.87
C ASP A 198 49.26 16.63 2.74
N GLN A 199 49.93 17.72 2.37
CA GLN A 199 51.00 17.73 1.36
C GLN A 199 52.35 17.58 2.02
#